data_9860b7ec140dae5bef9f00a9f490eb4e
#
_entry.id   9860b7ec140dae5bef9f00a9f490eb4e
#
_cell.length_a   1.000
_cell.length_b   1.000
_cell.length_c   1.000
_cell.angle_alpha   90.00
_cell.angle_beta   90.00
_cell.angle_gamma   90.00
#
_symmetry.space_group_name_H-M   'P 1'
#
loop_
_entity.id
_entity.type
_entity.pdbx_description
1 polymer ?
#
loop_
_entity_poly.entity_id
_entity_poly.type
_entity_poly.pdbx_seq_one_letter_code
_entity_poly.pdbx_strand_id
1 'polypeptide(L)'
;GVSIDHIFDVEGEEGFRKRESDVLKELCSKDNIVLATGGGAVISKENRLEISKTGSVIYLLSSVDQILRRTAKSKTRPLLEKSSNKRKTIIDIIEARDPLYREVATIIIDTNGKKLNEVIHEILTHLQR
;
A
#
# COMPACT_ATOMS: atom_id res chain seq x y z
N GLY A 1 -12.38 -16.69 -2.99
CA GLY A 1 -11.39 -16.21 -2.30
C GLY A 1 -10.33 -17.09 -1.68
N VAL A 2 -9.13 -16.94 -2.18
CA VAL A 2 -7.96 -17.61 -1.64
C VAL A 2 -7.19 -16.60 -0.78
N SER A 3 -6.68 -17.03 0.38
CA SER A 3 -5.92 -16.13 1.25
C SER A 3 -4.60 -15.72 0.61
N ILE A 4 -4.08 -14.55 1.01
CA ILE A 4 -2.78 -14.05 0.56
C ILE A 4 -1.67 -15.04 0.94
N ASP A 5 -1.72 -15.58 2.14
CA ASP A 5 -0.73 -16.57 2.61
C ASP A 5 -0.71 -17.81 1.72
N HIS A 6 -1.89 -18.29 1.30
CA HIS A 6 -1.99 -19.45 0.43
C HIS A 6 -1.37 -19.16 -0.94
N ILE A 7 -1.63 -17.97 -1.50
CA ILE A 7 -1.05 -17.57 -2.79
C ILE A 7 0.48 -17.53 -2.69
N PHE A 8 1.03 -16.96 -1.62
CA PHE A 8 2.47 -16.92 -1.41
C PHE A 8 3.07 -18.31 -1.27
N ASP A 9 2.38 -19.23 -0.57
CA ASP A 9 2.88 -20.59 -0.37
C ASP A 9 2.88 -21.41 -1.65
N VAL A 10 1.87 -21.25 -2.50
CA VAL A 10 1.70 -22.04 -3.74
C VAL A 10 2.38 -21.39 -4.93
N GLU A 11 2.24 -20.08 -5.12
CA GLU A 11 2.71 -19.38 -6.31
C GLU A 11 3.91 -18.47 -6.06
N GLY A 12 4.26 -18.22 -4.80
CA GLY A 12 5.33 -17.31 -4.42
C GLY A 12 4.95 -15.85 -4.60
N GLU A 13 5.90 -14.96 -4.33
CA GLU A 13 5.69 -13.52 -4.47
C GLU A 13 5.41 -13.12 -5.91
N GLU A 14 6.09 -13.72 -6.87
CA GLU A 14 5.90 -13.43 -8.29
C GLU A 14 4.47 -13.72 -8.74
N GLY A 15 3.91 -14.87 -8.35
CA GLY A 15 2.54 -15.23 -8.66
C GLY A 15 1.54 -14.27 -8.02
N PHE A 16 1.78 -13.89 -6.75
CA PHE A 16 0.95 -12.91 -6.07
C PHE A 16 0.98 -11.56 -6.79
N ARG A 17 2.17 -11.09 -7.19
CA ARG A 17 2.31 -9.81 -7.89
C ARG A 17 1.58 -9.79 -9.23
N LYS A 18 1.59 -10.91 -9.94
CA LYS A 18 0.85 -11.02 -11.20
C LYS A 18 -0.65 -10.90 -10.97
N ARG A 19 -1.18 -11.59 -9.97
CA ARG A 19 -2.60 -11.50 -9.61
C ARG A 19 -2.98 -10.10 -9.17
N GLU A 20 -2.12 -9.47 -8.38
CA GLU A 20 -2.32 -8.09 -7.92
C GLU A 20 -2.41 -7.13 -9.11
N SER A 21 -1.51 -7.26 -10.08
CA SER A 21 -1.51 -6.41 -11.28
C SER A 21 -2.76 -6.59 -12.13
N ASP A 22 -3.21 -7.83 -12.30
CA ASP A 22 -4.42 -8.13 -13.07
C ASP A 22 -5.67 -7.51 -12.42
N VAL A 23 -5.80 -7.67 -11.11
CA VAL A 23 -6.93 -7.12 -10.35
C VAL A 23 -6.87 -5.59 -10.34
N LEU A 24 -5.68 -5.04 -10.15
CA LEU A 24 -5.48 -3.59 -10.13
C LEU A 24 -5.92 -2.94 -11.45
N LYS A 25 -5.51 -3.53 -12.57
CA LYS A 25 -5.90 -3.04 -13.90
C LYS A 25 -7.41 -3.05 -14.08
N GLU A 26 -8.06 -4.11 -13.65
CA GLU A 26 -9.51 -4.23 -13.71
C GLU A 26 -10.19 -3.17 -12.85
N LEU A 27 -9.76 -3.00 -11.60
CA LEU A 27 -10.36 -2.05 -10.68
C LEU A 27 -10.10 -0.59 -11.09
N CYS A 28 -8.93 -0.30 -11.64
CA CYS A 28 -8.60 1.06 -12.10
C CYS A 28 -9.43 1.50 -13.31
N SER A 29 -10.08 0.56 -14.01
CA SER A 29 -10.98 0.89 -15.11
C SER A 29 -12.37 1.30 -14.65
N LYS A 30 -12.69 1.13 -13.36
CA LYS A 30 -14.01 1.43 -12.81
C LYS A 30 -14.08 2.86 -12.27
N ASP A 31 -15.28 3.42 -12.31
CA ASP A 31 -15.56 4.75 -11.76
C ASP A 31 -16.23 4.64 -10.39
N ASN A 32 -16.18 5.69 -9.62
CA ASN A 32 -16.87 5.83 -8.33
C ASN A 32 -16.53 4.73 -7.33
N ILE A 33 -15.24 4.41 -7.22
CA ILE A 33 -14.75 3.44 -6.24
C ILE A 33 -13.66 4.07 -5.38
N VAL A 34 -13.48 3.50 -4.20
CA VAL A 34 -12.33 3.77 -3.34
C VAL A 34 -11.50 2.49 -3.36
N LEU A 35 -10.27 2.60 -3.86
CA LEU A 35 -9.39 1.45 -4.02
C LEU A 35 -8.27 1.52 -2.99
N ALA A 36 -8.22 0.52 -2.11
CA ALA A 36 -7.10 0.36 -1.18
C ALA A 36 -6.17 -0.71 -1.75
N THR A 37 -4.95 -0.30 -2.10
CA THR A 37 -3.96 -1.22 -2.67
C THR A 37 -3.05 -1.78 -1.59
N GLY A 38 -2.46 -2.94 -1.85
CA GLY A 38 -1.33 -3.42 -1.07
C GLY A 38 -0.13 -2.50 -1.31
N GLY A 39 0.77 -2.42 -0.30
CA GLY A 39 1.92 -1.53 -0.38
C GLY A 39 2.89 -1.85 -1.51
N GLY A 40 2.96 -3.10 -1.93
CA GLY A 40 3.85 -3.53 -3.01
C GLY A 40 3.30 -3.33 -4.41
N ALA A 41 2.07 -2.83 -4.54
CA ALA A 41 1.48 -2.58 -5.86
C ALA A 41 2.30 -1.59 -6.69
N VAL A 42 3.01 -0.65 -6.05
CA VAL A 42 3.80 0.37 -6.74
C VAL A 42 5.14 -0.14 -7.29
N ILE A 43 5.55 -1.35 -6.95
CA ILE A 43 6.84 -1.90 -7.42
C ILE A 43 6.84 -2.02 -8.94
N SER A 44 5.74 -2.46 -9.53
CA SER A 44 5.59 -2.60 -10.97
C SER A 44 5.37 -1.25 -11.63
N LYS A 45 6.16 -0.94 -12.66
CA LYS A 45 5.98 0.28 -13.44
C LYS A 45 4.60 0.31 -14.12
N GLU A 46 4.12 -0.85 -14.59
CA GLU A 46 2.79 -0.96 -15.20
C GLU A 46 1.70 -0.58 -14.21
N ASN A 47 1.83 -1.05 -12.96
CA ASN A 47 0.88 -0.70 -11.91
C ASN A 47 0.90 0.80 -11.62
N ARG A 48 2.10 1.41 -11.57
CA ARG A 48 2.20 2.85 -11.35
C ARG A 48 1.51 3.65 -12.45
N LEU A 49 1.65 3.21 -13.69
CA LEU A 49 0.96 3.86 -14.82
C LEU A 49 -0.56 3.75 -14.69
N GLU A 50 -1.06 2.57 -14.32
CA GLU A 50 -2.50 2.37 -14.12
C GLU A 50 -3.04 3.23 -12.98
N ILE A 51 -2.35 3.25 -11.85
CA ILE A 51 -2.73 4.06 -10.69
C ILE A 51 -2.74 5.54 -11.05
N SER A 52 -1.73 6.00 -11.79
CA SER A 52 -1.60 7.42 -12.16
C SER A 52 -2.67 7.91 -13.13
N LYS A 53 -3.35 7.00 -13.82
CA LYS A 53 -4.46 7.36 -14.72
C LYS A 53 -5.78 7.55 -13.99
N THR A 54 -5.86 7.12 -12.74
CA THR A 54 -7.08 7.23 -11.94
C THR A 54 -7.21 8.64 -11.36
N GLY A 55 -8.21 8.89 -10.55
CA GLY A 55 -8.44 10.18 -9.92
C GLY A 55 -7.39 10.54 -8.87
N SER A 56 -7.83 10.76 -7.64
CA SER A 56 -6.92 11.14 -6.56
C SER A 56 -6.20 9.92 -5.98
N VAL A 57 -4.88 10.02 -5.86
CA VAL A 57 -4.05 8.97 -5.27
C VAL A 57 -3.50 9.49 -3.95
N ILE A 58 -3.83 8.81 -2.87
CA ILE A 58 -3.47 9.24 -1.53
C ILE A 58 -2.38 8.34 -0.96
N TYR A 59 -1.27 8.95 -0.57
CA TYR A 59 -0.20 8.27 0.14
C TYR A 59 -0.32 8.58 1.63
N LEU A 60 -0.58 7.53 2.41
CA LEU A 60 -0.66 7.65 3.86
C LEU A 60 0.72 7.38 4.46
N LEU A 61 1.43 8.45 4.77
CA LEU A 61 2.80 8.38 5.29
C LEU A 61 2.79 7.97 6.77
N SER A 62 3.63 7.00 7.12
CA SER A 62 3.78 6.52 8.50
C SER A 62 5.23 6.34 8.87
N SER A 63 5.58 6.58 10.13
CA SER A 63 6.91 6.29 10.65
C SER A 63 7.11 4.79 10.83
N VAL A 64 8.36 4.37 10.92
CA VAL A 64 8.72 2.97 11.19
C VAL A 64 8.08 2.49 12.51
N ASP A 65 8.13 3.32 13.55
CA ASP A 65 7.56 2.96 14.85
C ASP A 65 6.05 2.74 14.78
N GLN A 66 5.34 3.59 14.03
CA GLN A 66 3.90 3.46 13.86
C GLN A 66 3.55 2.19 13.07
N ILE A 67 4.30 1.90 12.02
CA ILE A 67 4.11 0.68 11.24
C ILE A 67 4.35 -0.56 12.11
N LEU A 68 5.40 -0.55 12.93
CA LEU A 68 5.68 -1.65 13.85
C LEU A 68 4.51 -1.90 14.80
N ARG A 69 3.95 -0.84 15.37
CA ARG A 69 2.81 -0.95 16.26
C ARG A 69 1.58 -1.52 15.57
N ARG A 70 1.28 -1.06 14.35
CA ARG A 70 0.12 -1.50 13.59
C ARG A 70 0.24 -2.94 13.09
N THR A 71 1.44 -3.37 12.74
CA THR A 71 1.67 -4.72 12.20
C THR A 71 1.98 -5.77 13.26
N ALA A 72 2.20 -5.38 14.50
CA ALA A 72 2.53 -6.31 15.59
C ALA A 72 1.49 -7.42 15.78
N LYS A 73 0.22 -7.13 15.49
CA LYS A 73 -0.89 -8.08 15.63
C LYS A 73 -1.38 -8.62 14.29
N SER A 74 -0.80 -8.18 13.20
CA SER A 74 -1.22 -8.58 11.85
C SER A 74 -0.48 -9.83 11.41
N LYS A 75 -1.23 -10.80 10.86
CA LYS A 75 -0.66 -12.03 10.28
C LYS A 75 -0.81 -12.06 8.76
N THR A 76 -1.19 -10.93 8.15
CA THR A 76 -1.41 -10.83 6.71
C THR A 76 -0.28 -10.13 5.97
N ARG A 77 0.91 -10.08 6.58
CA ARG A 77 2.10 -9.42 6.01
C ARG A 77 3.22 -10.45 5.84
N PRO A 78 3.19 -11.32 4.82
CA PRO A 78 4.16 -12.41 4.68
C PRO A 78 5.62 -11.98 4.71
N LEU A 79 5.96 -10.83 4.12
CA LEU A 79 7.33 -10.33 4.11
C LEU A 79 7.83 -9.97 5.51
N LEU A 80 6.94 -9.45 6.36
CA LEU A 80 7.28 -9.09 7.73
C LEU A 80 7.29 -10.30 8.67
N GLU A 81 6.35 -11.22 8.49
CA GLU A 81 6.25 -12.41 9.34
C GLU A 81 7.45 -13.33 9.22
N LYS A 82 8.06 -13.41 8.05
CA LYS A 82 9.22 -14.26 7.79
C LYS A 82 10.54 -13.61 8.19
N SER A 83 10.51 -12.36 8.64
CA SER A 83 11.71 -11.62 9.02
C SER A 83 12.07 -11.83 10.48
N SER A 84 13.37 -12.07 10.76
CA SER A 84 13.90 -12.15 12.12
C SER A 84 14.10 -10.76 12.74
N ASN A 85 14.22 -9.71 11.92
CA ASN A 85 14.37 -8.32 12.36
C ASN A 85 13.35 -7.46 11.62
N LYS A 86 12.17 -7.31 12.24
CA LYS A 86 11.05 -6.58 11.64
C LYS A 86 11.36 -5.11 11.39
N ARG A 87 12.07 -4.45 12.31
CA ARG A 87 12.41 -3.02 12.14
C ARG A 87 13.28 -2.81 10.90
N LYS A 88 14.32 -3.61 10.74
CA LYS A 88 15.20 -3.50 9.57
C LYS A 88 14.44 -3.77 8.28
N THR A 89 13.60 -4.79 8.29
CA THR A 89 12.77 -5.13 7.13
C THR A 89 11.86 -3.98 6.73
N ILE A 90 11.21 -3.33 7.69
CA ILE A 90 10.34 -2.18 7.43
C ILE A 90 11.15 -1.01 6.87
N ILE A 91 12.31 -0.71 7.45
CA ILE A 91 13.18 0.37 6.95
C ILE A 91 13.57 0.11 5.50
N ASP A 92 14.02 -1.11 5.19
CA ASP A 92 14.43 -1.47 3.83
C ASP A 92 13.28 -1.35 2.84
N ILE A 93 12.09 -1.78 3.24
CA ILE A 93 10.88 -1.68 2.40
C ILE A 93 10.52 -0.22 2.15
N ILE A 94 10.53 0.60 3.19
CA ILE A 94 10.19 2.03 3.06
C ILE A 94 11.20 2.73 2.17
N GLU A 95 12.50 2.52 2.37
CA GLU A 95 13.54 3.15 1.55
C GLU A 95 13.40 2.82 0.07
N ALA A 96 13.03 1.56 -0.23
CA ALA A 96 12.83 1.13 -1.60
C ALA A 96 11.55 1.68 -2.22
N ARG A 97 10.47 1.81 -1.44
CA ARG A 97 9.13 2.11 -1.94
C ARG A 97 8.71 3.57 -1.83
N ASP A 98 9.22 4.31 -0.84
CA ASP A 98 8.80 5.70 -0.63
C ASP A 98 8.90 6.56 -1.90
N PRO A 99 10.01 6.49 -2.68
CA PRO A 99 10.08 7.25 -3.94
C PRO A 99 8.98 6.86 -4.93
N LEU A 100 8.59 5.58 -4.95
CA LEU A 100 7.54 5.08 -5.84
C LEU A 100 6.15 5.55 -5.40
N TYR A 101 5.91 5.58 -4.10
CA TYR A 101 4.66 6.14 -3.56
C TYR A 101 4.53 7.63 -3.90
N ARG A 102 5.62 8.37 -3.74
CA ARG A 102 5.62 9.81 -4.05
C ARG A 102 5.44 10.08 -5.53
N GLU A 103 5.95 9.18 -6.39
CA GLU A 103 5.77 9.29 -7.84
C GLU A 103 4.30 9.28 -8.25
N VAL A 104 3.49 8.43 -7.63
CA VAL A 104 2.08 8.26 -8.00
C VAL A 104 1.12 9.11 -7.15
N ALA A 105 1.55 9.59 -6.00
CA ALA A 105 0.67 10.32 -5.08
C ALA A 105 0.29 11.69 -5.60
N THR A 106 -0.99 12.01 -5.51
CA THR A 106 -1.49 13.38 -5.74
C THR A 106 -1.69 14.09 -4.41
N ILE A 107 -1.87 13.33 -3.34
CA ILE A 107 -2.07 13.84 -1.97
C ILE A 107 -1.22 13.01 -1.04
N ILE A 108 -0.45 13.67 -0.17
CA ILE A 108 0.35 12.98 0.85
C ILE A 108 -0.17 13.42 2.21
N ILE A 109 -0.58 12.46 3.03
CA ILE A 109 -1.08 12.69 4.39
C ILE A 109 -0.13 12.05 5.38
N ASP A 110 0.45 12.84 6.26
CA ASP A 110 1.26 12.32 7.36
C ASP A 110 0.31 11.83 8.45
N THR A 111 0.33 10.53 8.72
CA THR A 111 -0.58 9.91 9.70
C THR A 111 0.03 9.83 11.10
N ASN A 112 1.28 10.26 11.29
CA ASN A 112 1.96 10.17 12.57
C ASN A 112 1.27 11.03 13.63
N GLY A 113 0.98 10.41 14.79
CA GLY A 113 0.35 11.11 15.91
C GLY A 113 -1.10 11.51 15.68
N LYS A 114 -1.73 11.05 14.62
CA LYS A 114 -3.10 11.40 14.29
C LYS A 114 -4.06 10.23 14.52
N LYS A 115 -5.27 10.56 14.96
CA LYS A 115 -6.36 9.61 15.08
C LYS A 115 -6.99 9.39 13.70
N LEU A 116 -7.68 8.27 13.56
CA LEU A 116 -8.33 7.93 12.29
C LEU A 116 -9.24 9.06 11.77
N ASN A 117 -10.04 9.64 12.63
CA ASN A 117 -10.94 10.74 12.25
C ASN A 117 -10.20 11.97 11.74
N GLU A 118 -9.03 12.28 12.32
CA GLU A 118 -8.21 13.40 11.88
C GLU A 118 -7.65 13.15 10.46
N VAL A 119 -7.20 11.92 10.20
CA VAL A 119 -6.70 11.53 8.87
C VAL A 119 -7.82 11.63 7.84
N ILE A 120 -9.00 11.10 8.16
CA ILE A 120 -10.16 11.14 7.26
C ILE A 120 -10.51 12.59 6.95
N HIS A 121 -10.53 13.46 7.96
CA HIS A 121 -10.84 14.88 7.77
C HIS A 121 -9.85 15.56 6.82
N GLU A 122 -8.55 15.29 6.98
CA GLU A 122 -7.54 15.85 6.07
C GLU A 122 -7.74 15.36 4.63
N ILE A 123 -8.01 14.07 4.46
CA ILE A 123 -8.27 13.51 3.13
C ILE A 123 -9.44 14.23 2.47
N LEU A 124 -10.56 14.33 3.18
CA LEU A 124 -11.76 14.97 2.66
C LEU A 124 -11.52 16.44 2.32
N THR A 125 -10.76 17.16 3.13
CA THR A 125 -10.41 18.55 2.89
C THR A 125 -9.63 18.71 1.58
N HIS A 126 -8.67 17.81 1.32
CA HIS A 126 -7.91 17.83 0.07
C HIS A 126 -8.76 17.48 -1.15
N LEU A 127 -9.69 16.54 -1.00
CA LEU A 127 -10.55 16.11 -2.12
C LEU A 127 -11.59 17.16 -2.52
N GLN A 128 -11.93 18.07 -1.62
CA GLN A 128 -12.92 19.12 -1.87
C GLN A 128 -12.36 20.36 -2.58
N ARG A 129 -11.06 20.38 -2.83
CA ARG A 129 -10.41 21.50 -3.51
C ARG A 129 -10.49 21.40 -5.01
#